data_a92f73cd6baa38e725852358993fa273
#
_entry.id   a92f73cd6baa38e725852358993fa273
#
_cell.length_a   1.000
_cell.length_b   1.000
_cell.length_c   1.000
_cell.angle_alpha   90.00
_cell.angle_beta   90.00
_cell.angle_gamma   90.00
#
_symmetry.space_group_name_H-M   'P 1'
#
loop_
_entity.id
_entity.type
_entity.pdbx_description
1 polymer ?
#
loop_
_entity_poly.entity_id
_entity_poly.type
_entity_poly.pdbx_seq_one_letter_code
_entity_poly.pdbx_strand_id
1 'polypeptide(L)'
;MSSKMLKFVEIGQQTPPKREVNNRKDDFNEIYDEFLTQKAQEQSSRCSQCGVPFCQVHCPLSNNIPDWLKLTAEGRLKEAYELSQSTNNMPEVCGRICPQDRLCEGNCVIEQSGHGTVTIGSVEKYIPDNAWAQGWVKSIQVTNEKNQSVGIIGAGPAGL
;
A
#
# COMPACT_ATOMS: atom_id res chain seq x y z
N MET A 1 -12.51 -12.89 21.09
CA MET A 1 -11.36 -12.11 20.61
C MET A 1 -11.89 -10.81 20.06
N SER A 2 -11.43 -9.65 20.57
CA SER A 2 -11.79 -8.34 20.02
C SER A 2 -11.28 -8.25 18.59
N SER A 3 -12.14 -7.81 17.64
CA SER A 3 -11.73 -7.58 16.27
C SER A 3 -10.57 -6.58 16.25
N LYS A 4 -9.50 -6.89 15.52
CA LYS A 4 -8.39 -5.96 15.29
C LYS A 4 -8.74 -4.84 14.30
N MET A 5 -9.89 -4.91 13.66
CA MET A 5 -10.36 -3.96 12.66
C MET A 5 -11.40 -2.99 13.24
N LEU A 6 -11.87 -2.04 12.44
CA LEU A 6 -12.89 -1.04 12.83
C LEU A 6 -12.42 -0.03 13.88
N LYS A 7 -11.12 0.22 13.97
CA LYS A 7 -10.56 1.10 14.99
C LYS A 7 -10.57 2.60 14.62
N PHE A 8 -11.19 2.98 13.52
CA PHE A 8 -11.19 4.37 13.05
C PHE A 8 -11.85 5.38 14.00
N VAL A 9 -12.73 4.92 14.90
CA VAL A 9 -13.34 5.78 15.93
C VAL A 9 -12.38 6.03 17.09
N GLU A 10 -11.52 5.05 17.41
CA GLU A 10 -10.59 5.11 18.53
C GLU A 10 -9.22 5.68 18.13
N ILE A 11 -8.82 5.41 16.89
CA ILE A 11 -7.49 5.76 16.35
C ILE A 11 -7.64 6.77 15.23
N GLY A 12 -7.09 7.96 15.38
CA GLY A 12 -7.06 8.98 14.35
C GLY A 12 -6.14 8.59 13.17
N GLN A 13 -6.38 9.19 12.00
CA GLN A 13 -5.52 9.06 10.85
C GLN A 13 -4.11 9.61 11.15
N GLN A 14 -3.09 8.86 10.80
CA GLN A 14 -1.69 9.26 10.92
C GLN A 14 -0.93 8.83 9.67
N THR A 15 -0.04 9.71 9.20
CA THR A 15 0.93 9.42 8.14
C THR A 15 2.32 9.24 8.74
N PRO A 16 3.27 8.61 8.04
CA PRO A 16 4.67 8.65 8.45
C PRO A 16 5.14 10.10 8.64
N PRO A 17 5.99 10.39 9.63
CA PRO A 17 6.54 11.74 9.81
C PRO A 17 7.40 12.13 8.61
N LYS A 18 7.50 13.42 8.35
CA LYS A 18 8.44 13.95 7.35
C LYS A 18 9.81 14.09 7.98
N ARG A 19 10.85 13.70 7.26
CA ARG A 19 12.24 13.95 7.62
C ARG A 19 12.48 15.45 7.80
N GLU A 20 13.43 15.80 8.64
CA GLU A 20 13.81 17.17 8.89
C GLU A 20 14.15 17.94 7.60
N VAL A 21 13.71 19.21 7.50
CA VAL A 21 13.82 20.03 6.29
C VAL A 21 15.28 20.16 5.83
N ASN A 22 16.21 20.34 6.77
CA ASN A 22 17.62 20.49 6.45
C ASN A 22 18.19 19.24 5.78
N ASN A 23 17.83 18.05 6.29
CA ASN A 23 18.28 16.79 5.69
C ASN A 23 17.68 16.56 4.31
N ARG A 24 16.40 16.93 4.11
CA ARG A 24 15.70 16.74 2.84
C ARG A 24 16.21 17.57 1.67
N LYS A 25 16.83 18.70 1.92
CA LYS A 25 17.40 19.55 0.87
C LYS A 25 18.84 19.18 0.50
N ASP A 26 19.50 18.39 1.33
CA ASP A 26 20.90 17.99 1.14
C ASP A 26 21.05 16.63 0.45
N ASP A 27 19.95 15.89 0.26
CA ASP A 27 19.93 14.56 -0.39
C ASP A 27 18.69 14.36 -1.27
N PHE A 28 18.67 13.24 -2.01
CA PHE A 28 17.55 12.81 -2.85
C PHE A 28 16.77 11.62 -2.23
N ASN A 29 16.92 11.39 -0.93
CA ASN A 29 16.18 10.35 -0.24
C ASN A 29 14.71 10.72 -0.10
N GLU A 30 13.88 9.74 0.27
CA GLU A 30 12.46 9.94 0.47
C GLU A 30 12.16 11.04 1.51
N ILE A 31 11.07 11.77 1.29
CA ILE A 31 10.63 12.87 2.15
C ILE A 31 10.13 12.35 3.50
N TYR A 32 9.44 11.21 3.49
CA TYR A 32 8.87 10.60 4.68
C TYR A 32 9.81 9.58 5.29
N ASP A 33 9.83 9.54 6.62
CA ASP A 33 10.47 8.46 7.36
C ASP A 33 9.74 7.12 7.16
N GLU A 34 10.37 6.04 7.62
CA GLU A 34 9.77 4.72 7.57
C GLU A 34 8.50 4.64 8.44
N PHE A 35 7.54 3.89 7.96
CA PHE A 35 6.33 3.61 8.70
C PHE A 35 6.59 2.44 9.66
N LEU A 36 6.74 2.74 10.94
CA LEU A 36 7.03 1.72 11.95
C LEU A 36 5.95 0.65 11.97
N THR A 37 6.36 -0.61 12.17
CA THR A 37 5.48 -1.79 12.15
C THR A 37 4.22 -1.61 13.00
N GLN A 38 4.36 -1.14 14.24
CA GLN A 38 3.21 -0.90 15.11
C GLN A 38 2.25 0.13 14.52
N LYS A 39 2.78 1.21 13.93
CA LYS A 39 1.96 2.25 13.31
C LYS A 39 1.27 1.77 12.04
N ALA A 40 1.95 0.98 11.22
CA ALA A 40 1.34 0.36 10.05
C ALA A 40 0.17 -0.56 10.45
N GLN A 41 0.32 -1.36 11.50
CA GLN A 41 -0.74 -2.20 12.05
C GLN A 41 -1.91 -1.37 12.61
N GLU A 42 -1.62 -0.33 13.41
CA GLU A 42 -2.63 0.59 13.96
C GLU A 42 -3.43 1.27 12.84
N GLN A 43 -2.76 1.84 11.84
CA GLN A 43 -3.42 2.52 10.74
C GLN A 43 -4.21 1.56 9.84
N SER A 44 -3.71 0.36 9.61
CA SER A 44 -4.43 -0.70 8.90
C SER A 44 -5.69 -1.14 9.65
N SER A 45 -5.65 -1.20 10.97
CA SER A 45 -6.79 -1.59 11.83
C SER A 45 -7.97 -0.62 11.76
N ARG A 46 -7.76 0.59 11.26
CA ARG A 46 -8.82 1.57 11.04
C ARG A 46 -9.81 1.15 9.97
N CYS A 47 -9.42 0.25 9.05
CA CYS A 47 -10.28 -0.21 7.96
C CYS A 47 -11.58 -0.83 8.49
N SER A 48 -12.72 -0.42 7.91
CA SER A 48 -14.05 -0.90 8.27
C SER A 48 -14.43 -2.23 7.61
N GLN A 49 -13.58 -2.78 6.75
CA GLN A 49 -13.84 -4.06 6.05
C GLN A 49 -15.20 -4.05 5.32
N CYS A 50 -15.40 -3.05 4.47
CA CYS A 50 -16.66 -2.81 3.78
C CYS A 50 -17.09 -4.00 2.90
N GLY A 51 -18.38 -4.35 2.91
CA GLY A 51 -18.93 -5.35 2.00
C GLY A 51 -18.88 -4.90 0.53
N VAL A 52 -18.91 -3.59 0.27
CA VAL A 52 -18.61 -2.98 -1.03
C VAL A 52 -17.42 -2.05 -0.82
N PRO A 53 -16.20 -2.49 -1.13
CA PRO A 53 -14.99 -1.73 -0.87
C PRO A 53 -14.74 -0.67 -1.95
N PHE A 54 -15.22 0.55 -1.76
CA PHE A 54 -15.05 1.64 -2.73
C PHE A 54 -13.57 1.95 -3.01
N CYS A 55 -12.68 1.76 -2.04
CA CYS A 55 -11.23 1.87 -2.26
C CYS A 55 -10.73 0.90 -3.33
N GLN A 56 -11.23 -0.33 -3.36
CA GLN A 56 -10.92 -1.33 -4.40
C GLN A 56 -11.59 -1.00 -5.72
N VAL A 57 -12.86 -0.58 -5.68
CA VAL A 57 -13.64 -0.22 -6.89
C VAL A 57 -12.98 0.94 -7.64
N HIS A 58 -12.44 1.93 -6.92
CA HIS A 58 -11.76 3.08 -7.51
C HIS A 58 -10.25 2.87 -7.75
N CYS A 59 -9.71 1.71 -7.39
CA CYS A 59 -8.36 1.34 -7.76
C CYS A 59 -8.33 0.85 -9.22
N PRO A 60 -7.53 1.46 -10.13
CA PRO A 60 -7.44 1.01 -11.53
C PRO A 60 -7.02 -0.45 -11.69
N LEU A 61 -6.32 -1.00 -10.70
CA LEU A 61 -5.90 -2.40 -10.67
C LEU A 61 -6.88 -3.30 -9.91
N SER A 62 -7.98 -2.75 -9.38
CA SER A 62 -8.93 -3.46 -8.52
C SER A 62 -8.24 -4.23 -7.37
N ASN A 63 -7.19 -3.62 -6.80
CA ASN A 63 -6.36 -4.27 -5.78
C ASN A 63 -7.18 -4.56 -4.51
N ASN A 64 -6.96 -5.71 -3.92
CA ASN A 64 -7.72 -6.22 -2.77
C ASN A 64 -7.33 -5.54 -1.45
N ILE A 65 -7.54 -4.21 -1.42
CA ILE A 65 -7.09 -3.29 -0.36
C ILE A 65 -7.60 -3.69 1.04
N PRO A 66 -8.89 -4.01 1.26
CA PRO A 66 -9.37 -4.33 2.60
C PRO A 66 -8.68 -5.56 3.20
N ASP A 67 -8.41 -6.56 2.39
CA ASP A 67 -7.87 -7.83 2.89
C ASP A 67 -6.38 -7.71 3.23
N TRP A 68 -5.56 -7.07 2.40
CA TRP A 68 -4.17 -6.86 2.81
C TRP A 68 -4.02 -5.83 3.96
N LEU A 69 -4.95 -4.88 4.13
CA LEU A 69 -5.01 -4.05 5.34
C LEU A 69 -5.29 -4.90 6.58
N LYS A 70 -6.25 -5.84 6.49
CA LYS A 70 -6.53 -6.78 7.58
C LYS A 70 -5.32 -7.64 7.92
N LEU A 71 -4.69 -8.23 6.92
CA LEU A 71 -3.48 -9.04 7.11
C LEU A 71 -2.36 -8.24 7.76
N THR A 72 -2.17 -6.98 7.35
CA THR A 72 -1.19 -6.08 7.97
C THR A 72 -1.54 -5.78 9.43
N ALA A 73 -2.80 -5.46 9.74
CA ALA A 73 -3.26 -5.24 11.12
C ALA A 73 -3.06 -6.46 12.02
N GLU A 74 -3.20 -7.66 11.45
CA GLU A 74 -2.98 -8.94 12.14
C GLU A 74 -1.48 -9.29 12.30
N GLY A 75 -0.57 -8.56 11.67
CA GLY A 75 0.87 -8.86 11.66
C GLY A 75 1.28 -9.96 10.67
N ARG A 76 0.42 -10.31 9.75
CA ARG A 76 0.63 -11.32 8.69
C ARG A 76 1.19 -10.66 7.43
N LEU A 77 2.33 -9.98 7.59
CA LEU A 77 2.85 -9.08 6.57
C LEU A 77 3.24 -9.79 5.26
N LYS A 78 3.77 -11.01 5.35
CA LYS A 78 4.11 -11.79 4.15
C LYS A 78 2.88 -12.10 3.30
N GLU A 79 1.79 -12.50 3.94
CA GLU A 79 0.53 -12.78 3.25
C GLU A 79 -0.10 -11.49 2.69
N ALA A 80 0.03 -10.37 3.42
CA ALA A 80 -0.37 -9.06 2.91
C ALA A 80 0.39 -8.69 1.63
N TYR A 81 1.70 -8.94 1.60
CA TYR A 81 2.53 -8.74 0.42
C TYR A 81 2.09 -9.63 -0.75
N GLU A 82 1.96 -10.93 -0.54
CA GLU A 82 1.51 -11.86 -1.58
C GLU A 82 0.15 -11.46 -2.16
N LEU A 83 -0.77 -11.02 -1.31
CA LEU A 83 -2.09 -10.57 -1.73
C LEU A 83 -2.04 -9.23 -2.47
N SER A 84 -1.25 -8.26 -2.03
CA SER A 84 -1.11 -6.97 -2.71
C SER A 84 -0.52 -7.14 -4.12
N GLN A 85 0.36 -8.10 -4.32
CA GLN A 85 0.94 -8.43 -5.62
C GLN A 85 0.03 -9.25 -6.54
N SER A 86 -1.06 -9.80 -6.05
CA SER A 86 -1.95 -10.64 -6.88
C SER A 86 -2.55 -9.91 -8.09
N THR A 87 -2.72 -8.58 -7.98
CA THR A 87 -3.22 -7.71 -9.05
C THR A 87 -2.29 -6.53 -9.37
N ASN A 88 -1.18 -6.38 -8.66
CA ASN A 88 -0.27 -5.25 -8.78
C ASN A 88 1.19 -5.72 -8.76
N ASN A 89 1.89 -5.58 -9.88
CA ASN A 89 3.30 -5.98 -9.98
C ASN A 89 4.27 -4.99 -9.30
N MET A 90 3.82 -3.77 -8.99
CA MET A 90 4.66 -2.68 -8.46
C MET A 90 3.95 -1.92 -7.32
N PRO A 91 3.55 -2.59 -6.23
CA PRO A 91 2.86 -1.91 -5.12
C PRO A 91 3.71 -0.82 -4.47
N GLU A 92 5.04 -0.95 -4.48
CA GLU A 92 5.98 0.07 -4.00
C GLU A 92 5.90 1.38 -4.79
N VAL A 93 5.59 1.32 -6.10
CA VAL A 93 5.38 2.49 -6.94
C VAL A 93 4.01 3.09 -6.66
N CYS A 94 2.97 2.27 -6.59
CA CYS A 94 1.60 2.73 -6.30
C CYS A 94 1.53 3.45 -4.95
N GLY A 95 2.13 2.91 -3.90
CA GLY A 95 2.16 3.52 -2.57
C GLY A 95 2.86 4.89 -2.53
N ARG A 96 3.69 5.22 -3.55
CA ARG A 96 4.44 6.49 -3.63
C ARG A 96 3.84 7.53 -4.56
N ILE A 97 3.27 7.12 -5.70
CA ILE A 97 2.93 8.07 -6.78
C ILE A 97 1.46 8.08 -7.20
N CYS A 98 0.64 7.11 -6.78
CA CYS A 98 -0.78 7.16 -7.06
C CYS A 98 -1.43 8.41 -6.45
N PRO A 99 -2.37 9.06 -7.14
CA PRO A 99 -3.19 10.12 -6.56
C PRO A 99 -4.26 9.51 -5.65
N GLN A 100 -3.85 9.01 -4.48
CA GLN A 100 -4.70 8.25 -3.55
C GLN A 100 -5.91 9.06 -3.06
N ASP A 101 -5.74 10.38 -2.94
CA ASP A 101 -6.81 11.34 -2.61
C ASP A 101 -7.96 11.35 -3.61
N ARG A 102 -7.73 10.93 -4.85
CA ARG A 102 -8.74 10.81 -5.92
C ARG A 102 -9.18 9.37 -6.17
N LEU A 103 -8.41 8.40 -5.71
CA LEU A 103 -8.63 6.98 -5.92
C LEU A 103 -9.07 6.30 -4.61
N CYS A 104 -8.22 5.44 -4.06
CA CYS A 104 -8.57 4.58 -2.92
C CYS A 104 -8.88 5.36 -1.65
N GLU A 105 -8.04 6.33 -1.26
CA GLU A 105 -8.22 7.08 -0.02
C GLU A 105 -9.40 8.05 -0.11
N GLY A 106 -9.50 8.83 -1.19
CA GLY A 106 -10.60 9.77 -1.38
C GLY A 106 -11.98 9.12 -1.50
N ASN A 107 -12.04 7.86 -1.87
CA ASN A 107 -13.29 7.08 -1.94
C ASN A 107 -13.46 6.11 -0.74
N CYS A 108 -12.66 6.27 0.30
CA CYS A 108 -12.81 5.49 1.51
C CYS A 108 -14.11 5.86 2.24
N VAL A 109 -14.88 4.85 2.65
CA VAL A 109 -16.13 5.07 3.41
C VAL A 109 -15.88 5.84 4.71
N ILE A 110 -14.74 5.61 5.35
CA ILE A 110 -14.36 6.29 6.59
C ILE A 110 -14.09 7.77 6.34
N GLU A 111 -13.48 8.14 5.21
CA GLU A 111 -13.32 9.52 4.78
C GLU A 111 -14.68 10.18 4.61
N GLN A 112 -15.61 9.54 3.90
CA GLN A 112 -16.96 10.04 3.68
C GLN A 112 -17.74 10.21 5.01
N SER A 113 -17.38 9.47 6.04
CA SER A 113 -18.00 9.59 7.38
C SER A 113 -17.36 10.68 8.25
N GLY A 114 -16.34 11.40 7.75
CA GLY A 114 -15.68 12.49 8.45
C GLY A 114 -14.64 12.06 9.50
N HIS A 115 -14.20 10.80 9.50
CA HIS A 115 -13.20 10.30 10.46
C HIS A 115 -11.77 10.27 9.89
N GLY A 116 -11.55 10.83 8.70
CA GLY A 116 -10.30 10.71 7.96
C GLY A 116 -10.10 9.31 7.39
N THR A 117 -9.52 9.22 6.21
CA THR A 117 -9.33 7.95 5.51
C THR A 117 -8.41 6.97 6.25
N VAL A 118 -8.40 5.72 5.84
CA VAL A 118 -7.26 4.82 6.13
C VAL A 118 -6.06 5.31 5.33
N THR A 119 -4.88 5.34 5.93
CA THR A 119 -3.62 5.75 5.28
C THR A 119 -3.15 4.63 4.34
N ILE A 120 -3.92 4.39 3.26
CA ILE A 120 -3.78 3.24 2.37
C ILE A 120 -2.44 3.28 1.66
N GLY A 121 -2.08 4.40 1.05
CA GLY A 121 -0.84 4.54 0.30
C GLY A 121 0.41 4.32 1.15
N SER A 122 0.44 4.85 2.38
CA SER A 122 1.59 4.61 3.26
C SER A 122 1.71 3.16 3.72
N VAL A 123 0.58 2.47 3.93
CA VAL A 123 0.58 1.03 4.24
C VAL A 123 0.96 0.22 2.99
N GLU A 124 0.44 0.59 1.81
CA GLU A 124 0.83 -0.04 0.55
C GLU A 124 2.34 0.09 0.28
N LYS A 125 2.94 1.24 0.58
CA LYS A 125 4.40 1.44 0.52
C LYS A 125 5.13 0.55 1.54
N TYR A 126 4.66 0.51 2.78
CA TYR A 126 5.27 -0.24 3.88
C TYR A 126 5.37 -1.74 3.59
N ILE A 127 4.33 -2.34 3.00
CA ILE A 127 4.29 -3.78 2.73
C ILE A 127 5.44 -4.24 1.82
N PRO A 128 5.62 -3.71 0.59
CA PRO A 128 6.69 -4.13 -0.31
C PRO A 128 8.08 -3.67 0.15
N ASP A 129 8.23 -2.53 0.82
CA ASP A 129 9.52 -2.10 1.36
C ASP A 129 10.05 -3.14 2.37
N ASN A 130 9.17 -3.64 3.25
CA ASN A 130 9.50 -4.75 4.14
C ASN A 130 9.75 -6.07 3.38
N ALA A 131 8.98 -6.36 2.34
CA ALA A 131 9.19 -7.57 1.54
C ALA A 131 10.56 -7.58 0.87
N TRP A 132 11.03 -6.45 0.37
CA TRP A 132 12.40 -6.29 -0.14
C TRP A 132 13.43 -6.51 0.96
N ALA A 133 13.29 -5.85 2.10
CA ALA A 133 14.20 -5.98 3.24
C ALA A 133 14.29 -7.42 3.78
N GLN A 134 13.18 -8.16 3.72
CA GLN A 134 13.11 -9.56 4.16
C GLN A 134 13.49 -10.57 3.07
N GLY A 135 13.80 -10.13 1.85
CA GLY A 135 14.15 -11.02 0.74
C GLY A 135 12.99 -11.89 0.23
N TRP A 136 11.74 -11.45 0.42
CA TRP A 136 10.56 -12.17 -0.08
C TRP A 136 10.34 -11.95 -1.58
N VAL A 137 10.83 -10.82 -2.09
CA VAL A 137 10.72 -10.49 -3.52
C VAL A 137 11.64 -11.41 -4.32
N LYS A 138 11.06 -12.20 -5.19
CA LYS A 138 11.80 -13.16 -6.01
C LYS A 138 11.71 -12.77 -7.48
N SER A 139 12.79 -13.00 -8.21
CA SER A 139 12.78 -12.86 -9.66
C SER A 139 11.75 -13.81 -10.29
N ILE A 140 11.03 -13.32 -11.28
CA ILE A 140 10.09 -14.13 -12.06
C ILE A 140 10.89 -15.21 -12.78
N GLN A 141 10.51 -16.46 -12.58
CA GLN A 141 11.11 -17.60 -13.29
C GLN A 141 10.29 -17.89 -14.55
N VAL A 142 10.92 -17.77 -15.70
CA VAL A 142 10.29 -18.11 -16.98
C VAL A 142 10.24 -19.62 -17.11
N THR A 143 9.03 -20.19 -17.12
CA THR A 143 8.81 -21.64 -17.24
C THR A 143 8.60 -22.09 -18.67
N ASN A 144 8.22 -21.18 -19.57
CA ASN A 144 7.96 -21.48 -20.98
C ASN A 144 8.21 -20.24 -21.84
N GLU A 145 9.27 -20.26 -22.62
CA GLU A 145 9.55 -19.21 -23.60
C GLU A 145 8.65 -19.34 -24.82
N LYS A 146 8.24 -18.20 -25.38
CA LYS A 146 7.44 -18.11 -26.59
C LYS A 146 8.29 -17.57 -27.73
N ASN A 147 7.89 -17.91 -28.99
CA ASN A 147 8.57 -17.41 -30.20
C ASN A 147 8.22 -15.95 -30.55
N GLN A 148 7.38 -15.31 -29.75
CA GLN A 148 7.00 -13.90 -29.91
C GLN A 148 7.97 -12.98 -29.16
N SER A 149 8.14 -11.77 -29.69
CA SER A 149 8.91 -10.71 -29.03
C SER A 149 8.04 -9.47 -28.81
N VAL A 150 8.34 -8.72 -27.77
CA VAL A 150 7.70 -7.45 -27.43
C VAL A 150 8.77 -6.38 -27.39
N GLY A 151 8.56 -5.29 -28.12
CA GLY A 151 9.40 -4.09 -28.02
C GLY A 151 8.77 -3.09 -27.07
N ILE A 152 9.56 -2.55 -26.12
CA ILE A 152 9.12 -1.53 -25.18
C ILE A 152 9.88 -0.24 -25.45
N ILE A 153 9.14 0.87 -25.61
CA ILE A 153 9.73 2.20 -25.82
C ILE A 153 9.34 3.06 -24.62
N GLY A 154 10.33 3.42 -23.81
CA GLY A 154 10.18 4.24 -22.62
C GLY A 154 10.55 3.50 -21.33
N ALA A 155 10.87 4.27 -20.29
CA ALA A 155 11.25 3.79 -18.96
C ALA A 155 10.30 4.35 -17.87
N GLY A 156 9.01 4.45 -18.20
CA GLY A 156 7.95 4.71 -17.21
C GLY A 156 7.52 3.43 -16.50
N PRO A 157 6.53 3.51 -15.59
CA PRO A 157 6.04 2.33 -14.83
C PRO A 157 5.61 1.15 -15.71
N ALA A 158 5.11 1.42 -16.92
CA ALA A 158 4.74 0.38 -17.88
C ALA A 158 5.92 -0.20 -18.68
N GLY A 159 7.08 0.45 -18.63
CA GLY A 159 8.29 0.03 -19.36
C GLY A 159 9.36 -0.61 -18.46
N LEU A 160 9.15 -0.55 -17.16
CA LEU A 160 9.99 -1.18 -16.15
C LEU A 160 9.45 -2.56 -15.78
#